data_dc9b4c79384ef0375626e020dbdebb19
#
_entry.id   dc9b4c79384ef0375626e020dbdebb19
#
_cell.length_a   1.000
_cell.length_b   1.000
_cell.length_c   1.000
_cell.angle_alpha   90.00
_cell.angle_beta   90.00
_cell.angle_gamma   90.00
#
_symmetry.space_group_name_H-M   'P 1'
#
loop_
_entity.id
_entity.type
_entity.pdbx_description
1 polymer ?
#
loop_
_entity_poly.entity_id
_entity_poly.type
_entity_poly.pdbx_seq_one_letter_code
_entity_poly.pdbx_strand_id
1 'polypeptide(L)'
;MLISGKMKYKKAVILTEEKMHELETLLHKYCDKVSYKAETINDSEIVFSSLDELLQYDNFESRSLKTLQITASGKSPYYIRLVFEADSLFSSFTGYDETFHCSYDVDTVDAETTIRAEINTFLRKITAGYWLIAKFRFYGLLMILCFIAATYFLAYRSTQPSNTNILLMLTFGIIGVVISFGLIAVIKAIDRRFLQRCFPPIAFVCGEGKTQF
;
A
#
# COMPACT_ATOMS: atom_id res chain seq x y z
N MET A 1 -24.40 24.65 5.11
CA MET A 1 -23.76 24.25 3.84
C MET A 1 -22.98 22.98 4.17
N LEU A 2 -23.12 21.89 3.42
CA LEU A 2 -22.32 20.68 3.65
C LEU A 2 -21.13 20.69 2.69
N ILE A 3 -19.94 20.49 3.22
CA ILE A 3 -18.70 20.43 2.45
C ILE A 3 -18.14 19.03 2.57
N SER A 4 -18.02 18.34 1.44
CA SER A 4 -17.46 17.00 1.37
C SER A 4 -16.05 17.06 0.82
N GLY A 5 -15.09 16.49 1.54
CA GLY A 5 -13.68 16.42 1.14
C GLY A 5 -13.17 15.00 1.01
N LYS A 6 -12.09 14.85 0.22
CA LYS A 6 -11.37 13.58 0.07
C LYS A 6 -9.87 13.81 0.13
N MET A 7 -9.17 12.89 0.77
CA MET A 7 -7.72 12.88 0.86
C MET A 7 -7.19 11.49 0.51
N LYS A 8 -6.03 11.47 -0.12
CA LYS A 8 -5.33 10.23 -0.49
C LYS A 8 -3.87 10.30 -0.07
N TYR A 9 -3.34 9.19 0.38
CA TYR A 9 -1.95 9.10 0.82
C TYR A 9 -1.28 7.87 0.20
N LYS A 10 -0.03 8.03 -0.23
CA LYS A 10 0.68 7.04 -1.05
C LYS A 10 1.95 6.48 -0.40
N LYS A 11 2.14 6.72 0.90
CA LYS A 11 3.33 6.26 1.61
C LYS A 11 2.97 5.09 2.51
N ALA A 12 3.92 4.18 2.70
CA ALA A 12 3.76 3.11 3.68
C ALA A 12 3.58 3.69 5.08
N VAL A 13 2.71 3.08 5.87
CA VAL A 13 2.33 3.54 7.22
C VAL A 13 2.48 2.41 8.24
N ILE A 14 2.80 2.80 9.47
CA ILE A 14 2.88 1.92 10.63
C ILE A 14 1.86 2.38 11.66
N LEU A 15 0.89 1.52 11.95
CA LEU A 15 -0.15 1.74 12.94
C LEU A 15 0.20 0.94 14.20
N THR A 16 0.75 1.63 15.21
CA THR A 16 0.99 1.07 16.53
C THR A 16 -0.23 1.30 17.43
N GLU A 17 -0.32 0.59 18.54
CA GLU A 17 -1.34 0.79 19.57
C GLU A 17 -1.44 2.26 20.02
N GLU A 18 -0.28 2.89 20.34
CA GLU A 18 -0.22 4.31 20.70
C GLU A 18 -0.80 5.22 19.62
N LYS A 19 -0.48 4.94 18.35
CA LYS A 19 -0.97 5.73 17.22
C LYS A 19 -2.45 5.53 16.95
N MET A 20 -2.97 4.35 17.23
CA MET A 20 -4.40 4.08 17.14
C MET A 20 -5.18 4.86 18.21
N HIS A 21 -4.69 4.93 19.44
CA HIS A 21 -5.29 5.78 20.48
C HIS A 21 -5.18 7.28 20.16
N GLU A 22 -4.04 7.74 19.60
CA GLU A 22 -3.89 9.13 19.12
C GLU A 22 -4.94 9.45 18.04
N LEU A 23 -5.16 8.52 17.10
CA LEU A 23 -6.17 8.67 16.05
C LEU A 23 -7.59 8.71 16.61
N GLU A 24 -7.93 7.80 17.51
CA GLU A 24 -9.25 7.76 18.15
C GLU A 24 -9.53 9.07 18.90
N THR A 25 -8.54 9.57 19.67
CA THR A 25 -8.63 10.85 20.37
C THR A 25 -8.86 12.00 19.39
N LEU A 26 -8.17 12.00 18.25
CA LEU A 26 -8.35 13.00 17.20
C LEU A 26 -9.77 12.94 16.62
N LEU A 27 -10.30 11.75 16.37
CA LEU A 27 -11.66 11.57 15.81
C LEU A 27 -12.74 12.02 16.81
N HIS A 28 -12.54 11.77 18.10
CA HIS A 28 -13.47 12.19 19.16
C HIS A 28 -13.56 13.72 19.37
N LYS A 29 -12.63 14.51 18.83
CA LYS A 29 -12.80 15.98 18.80
C LYS A 29 -13.98 16.39 17.93
N TYR A 30 -14.25 15.63 16.86
CA TYR A 30 -15.23 15.96 15.82
C TYR A 30 -16.49 15.11 15.89
N CYS A 31 -16.39 13.88 16.38
CA CYS A 31 -17.46 12.89 16.34
C CYS A 31 -17.64 12.22 17.71
N ASP A 32 -18.87 11.78 18.01
CA ASP A 32 -19.19 11.11 19.28
C ASP A 32 -18.94 9.61 19.23
N LYS A 33 -19.10 9.01 18.03
CA LYS A 33 -19.00 7.56 17.84
C LYS A 33 -17.92 7.23 16.84
N VAL A 34 -17.07 6.26 17.18
CA VAL A 34 -16.08 5.68 16.30
C VAL A 34 -16.39 4.20 16.14
N SER A 35 -16.37 3.70 14.94
CA SER A 35 -16.60 2.28 14.62
C SER A 35 -15.46 1.76 13.75
N TYR A 36 -15.10 0.50 13.97
CA TYR A 36 -13.97 -0.17 13.34
C TYR A 36 -14.48 -1.37 12.57
N LYS A 37 -14.06 -1.47 11.32
CA LYS A 37 -14.37 -2.57 10.42
C LYS A 37 -13.09 -2.96 9.69
N ALA A 38 -12.79 -4.23 9.64
CA ALA A 38 -11.62 -4.73 8.94
C ALA A 38 -11.98 -5.86 7.98
N GLU A 39 -11.16 -6.02 6.95
CA GLU A 39 -11.18 -7.14 6.05
C GLU A 39 -9.86 -7.90 6.16
N THR A 40 -9.92 -9.21 6.28
CA THR A 40 -8.74 -10.06 6.37
C THR A 40 -8.23 -10.45 4.98
N ILE A 41 -7.05 -11.06 4.91
CA ILE A 41 -6.49 -11.60 3.65
C ILE A 41 -7.41 -12.66 3.02
N ASN A 42 -8.22 -13.35 3.81
CA ASN A 42 -9.18 -14.35 3.34
C ASN A 42 -10.55 -13.75 2.96
N ASP A 43 -10.62 -12.42 2.77
CA ASP A 43 -11.82 -11.66 2.43
C ASP A 43 -12.95 -11.81 3.47
N SER A 44 -12.61 -12.15 4.72
CA SER A 44 -13.55 -12.17 5.84
C SER A 44 -13.67 -10.77 6.44
N GLU A 45 -14.90 -10.33 6.62
CA GLU A 45 -15.22 -9.03 7.21
C GLU A 45 -15.40 -9.17 8.74
N ILE A 46 -14.76 -8.29 9.49
CA ILE A 46 -14.81 -8.24 10.96
C ILE A 46 -15.21 -6.84 11.38
N VAL A 47 -16.18 -6.74 12.27
CA VAL A 47 -16.61 -5.48 12.89
C VAL A 47 -16.23 -5.53 14.37
N PHE A 48 -15.50 -4.53 14.84
CA PHE A 48 -15.08 -4.42 16.23
C PHE A 48 -15.92 -3.39 16.97
N SER A 49 -16.32 -3.73 18.19
CA SER A 49 -17.17 -2.89 19.02
C SER A 49 -16.40 -1.74 19.68
N SER A 50 -15.07 -1.89 19.82
CA SER A 50 -14.19 -0.90 20.44
C SER A 50 -12.77 -0.97 19.84
N LEU A 51 -11.97 0.06 20.13
CA LEU A 51 -10.55 0.07 19.80
C LEU A 51 -9.81 -1.06 20.53
N ASP A 52 -10.14 -1.30 21.79
CA ASP A 52 -9.48 -2.35 22.58
C ASP A 52 -9.69 -3.74 21.97
N GLU A 53 -10.88 -4.02 21.44
CA GLU A 53 -11.16 -5.28 20.75
C GLU A 53 -10.31 -5.40 19.47
N LEU A 54 -10.16 -4.33 18.69
CA LEU A 54 -9.28 -4.29 17.52
C LEU A 54 -7.81 -4.50 17.92
N LEU A 55 -7.36 -3.88 19.01
CA LEU A 55 -5.97 -3.97 19.48
C LEU A 55 -5.63 -5.34 20.05
N GLN A 56 -6.61 -6.07 20.57
CA GLN A 56 -6.45 -7.46 21.06
C GLN A 56 -6.58 -8.50 19.95
N TYR A 57 -7.00 -8.08 18.75
CA TYR A 57 -7.19 -9.00 17.64
C TYR A 57 -5.85 -9.63 17.21
N ASP A 58 -5.88 -10.96 17.05
CA ASP A 58 -4.72 -11.74 16.58
C ASP A 58 -4.50 -11.54 15.06
N ASN A 59 -3.67 -10.55 14.74
CA ASN A 59 -3.36 -10.15 13.38
C ASN A 59 -2.22 -11.01 12.79
N PHE A 60 -2.43 -12.32 12.70
CA PHE A 60 -1.40 -13.29 12.29
C PHE A 60 -1.83 -14.16 11.11
N GLU A 61 -0.92 -14.44 10.17
CA GLU A 61 -1.12 -15.34 9.01
C GLU A 61 -2.44 -15.09 8.25
N SER A 62 -3.32 -16.11 8.27
CA SER A 62 -4.61 -16.07 7.57
C SER A 62 -5.61 -15.07 8.16
N ARG A 63 -5.36 -14.60 9.39
CA ARG A 63 -6.14 -13.55 10.06
C ARG A 63 -5.58 -12.16 9.86
N SER A 64 -4.47 -12.01 9.13
CA SER A 64 -3.87 -10.70 8.88
C SER A 64 -4.86 -9.76 8.20
N LEU A 65 -4.90 -8.52 8.70
CA LEU A 65 -5.77 -7.48 8.19
C LEU A 65 -5.25 -6.97 6.84
N LYS A 66 -6.12 -6.98 5.85
CA LYS A 66 -5.87 -6.44 4.51
C LYS A 66 -6.33 -4.97 4.44
N THR A 67 -7.51 -4.70 4.98
CA THR A 67 -8.11 -3.38 5.01
C THR A 67 -8.59 -3.06 6.42
N LEU A 68 -8.36 -1.83 6.89
CA LEU A 68 -8.95 -1.30 8.10
C LEU A 68 -9.72 -0.03 7.75
N GLN A 69 -11.02 -0.05 8.02
CA GLN A 69 -11.90 1.09 7.89
C GLN A 69 -12.29 1.59 9.27
N ILE A 70 -12.09 2.88 9.50
CA ILE A 70 -12.50 3.57 10.72
C ILE A 70 -13.52 4.62 10.32
N THR A 71 -14.70 4.58 10.93
CA THR A 71 -15.78 5.52 10.64
C THR A 71 -16.14 6.26 11.92
N ALA A 72 -16.06 7.59 11.87
CA ALA A 72 -16.44 8.45 12.97
C ALA A 72 -17.68 9.27 12.58
N SER A 73 -18.67 9.31 13.47
CA SER A 73 -19.97 9.97 13.25
C SER A 73 -20.62 10.41 14.57
N GLY A 74 -21.74 11.10 14.52
CA GLY A 74 -22.56 11.42 15.70
C GLY A 74 -22.80 12.90 15.90
N LYS A 75 -21.82 13.77 15.71
CA LYS A 75 -22.01 15.24 15.71
C LYS A 75 -22.36 15.69 14.29
N SER A 76 -23.65 15.80 13.98
CA SER A 76 -24.04 16.33 12.67
C SER A 76 -23.54 17.76 12.47
N PRO A 77 -22.93 18.13 11.33
CA PRO A 77 -22.83 17.34 10.10
C PRO A 77 -21.55 16.52 9.96
N TYR A 78 -20.76 16.35 11.02
CA TYR A 78 -19.44 15.73 10.94
C TYR A 78 -19.56 14.21 10.68
N TYR A 79 -18.92 13.79 9.62
CA TYR A 79 -18.71 12.40 9.25
C TYR A 79 -17.30 12.23 8.72
N ILE A 80 -16.52 11.29 9.26
CA ILE A 80 -15.16 11.05 8.84
C ILE A 80 -15.01 9.54 8.61
N ARG A 81 -14.58 9.16 7.43
CA ARG A 81 -14.25 7.78 7.08
C ARG A 81 -12.81 7.68 6.64
N LEU A 82 -12.05 6.89 7.36
CA LEU A 82 -10.65 6.57 7.08
C LEU A 82 -10.57 5.11 6.62
N VAL A 83 -9.87 4.87 5.54
CA VAL A 83 -9.63 3.53 5.01
C VAL A 83 -8.13 3.37 4.84
N PHE A 84 -7.57 2.41 5.57
CA PHE A 84 -6.22 1.92 5.38
C PHE A 84 -6.32 0.64 4.58
N GLU A 85 -5.75 0.63 3.38
CA GLU A 85 -5.82 -0.49 2.46
C GLU A 85 -4.42 -0.85 1.99
N ALA A 86 -4.02 -2.08 2.30
CA ALA A 86 -2.84 -2.68 1.72
C ALA A 86 -3.21 -3.14 0.31
N ASP A 87 -3.21 -2.22 -0.68
CA ASP A 87 -3.61 -2.57 -2.04
C ASP A 87 -2.79 -3.73 -2.55
N SER A 88 -3.51 -4.83 -2.74
CA SER A 88 -2.96 -6.11 -3.09
C SER A 88 -2.65 -6.15 -4.58
N LEU A 89 -1.41 -6.54 -4.90
CA LEU A 89 -1.12 -7.47 -5.98
C LEU A 89 -1.35 -7.06 -7.44
N PHE A 90 -2.24 -6.15 -7.77
CA PHE A 90 -2.56 -5.80 -9.16
C PHE A 90 -2.41 -4.32 -9.51
N SER A 91 -2.17 -3.45 -8.54
CA SER A 91 -1.92 -2.07 -8.89
C SER A 91 -0.62 -1.99 -9.68
N SER A 92 -0.78 -1.49 -10.86
CA SER A 92 0.17 -1.09 -11.92
C SER A 92 1.67 -1.28 -11.63
N PHE A 93 2.44 -1.43 -12.68
CA PHE A 93 3.92 -1.53 -12.72
C PHE A 93 4.67 -0.43 -11.92
N THR A 94 3.98 0.55 -11.35
CA THR A 94 4.54 1.77 -10.76
C THR A 94 4.53 1.85 -9.23
N GLY A 95 4.02 0.86 -8.50
CA GLY A 95 3.97 0.85 -7.02
C GLY A 95 2.55 0.95 -6.45
N TYR A 96 2.41 1.16 -5.13
CA TYR A 96 1.11 1.36 -4.49
C TYR A 96 0.47 2.61 -5.01
N ASP A 97 -0.77 2.52 -5.47
CA ASP A 97 -1.50 3.69 -5.89
C ASP A 97 -1.92 4.50 -4.65
N GLU A 98 -2.43 3.85 -3.62
CA GLU A 98 -2.89 4.52 -2.41
C GLU A 98 -2.85 3.55 -1.22
N THR A 99 -2.36 4.01 -0.06
CA THR A 99 -2.34 3.23 1.18
C THR A 99 -3.35 3.73 2.19
N PHE A 100 -3.90 4.93 1.93
CA PHE A 100 -4.86 5.55 2.80
C PHE A 100 -5.80 6.45 2.01
N HIS A 101 -7.08 6.29 2.32
CA HIS A 101 -8.16 7.15 1.86
C HIS A 101 -8.88 7.77 3.04
N CYS A 102 -9.16 9.05 2.96
CA CYS A 102 -10.03 9.73 3.90
C CYS A 102 -11.14 10.44 3.13
N SER A 103 -12.37 10.28 3.57
CA SER A 103 -13.50 11.09 3.17
C SER A 103 -14.14 11.71 4.41
N TYR A 104 -14.56 12.95 4.31
CA TYR A 104 -15.17 13.66 5.43
C TYR A 104 -16.25 14.63 4.94
N ASP A 105 -17.24 14.85 5.78
CA ASP A 105 -18.30 15.85 5.61
C ASP A 105 -18.26 16.80 6.80
N VAL A 106 -18.30 18.11 6.52
CA VAL A 106 -18.21 19.19 7.50
C VAL A 106 -19.13 20.36 7.12
N ASP A 107 -19.34 21.29 8.02
CA ASP A 107 -20.23 22.45 7.86
C ASP A 107 -19.54 23.72 7.36
N THR A 108 -18.23 23.87 7.63
CA THR A 108 -17.46 25.08 7.33
C THR A 108 -16.14 24.77 6.63
N VAL A 109 -15.64 25.74 5.87
CA VAL A 109 -14.31 25.67 5.21
C VAL A 109 -13.19 25.62 6.24
N ASP A 110 -13.36 26.33 7.36
CA ASP A 110 -12.35 26.35 8.44
C ASP A 110 -12.25 24.97 9.12
N ALA A 111 -13.38 24.29 9.33
CA ALA A 111 -13.41 22.92 9.84
C ALA A 111 -12.73 21.95 8.84
N GLU A 112 -12.99 22.11 7.55
CA GLU A 112 -12.31 21.32 6.51
C GLU A 112 -10.81 21.46 6.56
N THR A 113 -10.32 22.70 6.55
CA THR A 113 -8.88 22.98 6.56
C THR A 113 -8.20 22.46 7.83
N THR A 114 -8.87 22.57 8.98
CA THR A 114 -8.37 22.08 10.27
C THR A 114 -8.30 20.56 10.30
N ILE A 115 -9.37 19.86 9.96
CA ILE A 115 -9.41 18.39 9.91
C ILE A 115 -8.34 17.86 8.94
N ARG A 116 -8.24 18.47 7.76
CA ARG A 116 -7.25 18.10 6.76
C ARG A 116 -5.82 18.28 7.26
N ALA A 117 -5.53 19.36 7.97
CA ALA A 117 -4.22 19.63 8.55
C ALA A 117 -3.86 18.63 9.67
N GLU A 118 -4.82 18.33 10.56
CA GLU A 118 -4.63 17.37 11.65
C GLU A 118 -4.42 15.95 11.13
N ILE A 119 -5.23 15.49 10.19
CA ILE A 119 -5.06 14.16 9.55
C ILE A 119 -3.72 14.09 8.81
N ASN A 120 -3.32 15.12 8.06
CA ASN A 120 -2.01 15.15 7.41
C ASN A 120 -0.86 15.09 8.41
N THR A 121 -0.98 15.78 9.54
CA THR A 121 0.02 15.75 10.61
C THR A 121 0.12 14.36 11.22
N PHE A 122 -1.01 13.72 11.47
CA PHE A 122 -1.06 12.34 11.93
C PHE A 122 -0.42 11.37 10.92
N LEU A 123 -0.78 11.46 9.63
CA LEU A 123 -0.21 10.61 8.57
C LEU A 123 1.32 10.74 8.45
N ARG A 124 1.85 11.95 8.65
CA ARG A 124 3.31 12.15 8.68
C ARG A 124 3.97 11.43 9.84
N LYS A 125 3.34 11.38 11.02
CA LYS A 125 3.86 10.69 12.20
C LYS A 125 3.87 9.16 12.04
N ILE A 126 2.90 8.61 11.32
CA ILE A 126 2.80 7.17 11.08
C ILE A 126 3.49 6.69 9.81
N THR A 127 4.08 7.61 9.02
CA THR A 127 4.82 7.23 7.81
C THR A 127 6.02 6.37 8.16
N ALA A 128 6.08 5.18 7.55
CA ALA A 128 7.19 4.26 7.73
C ALA A 128 8.49 4.82 7.12
N GLY A 129 9.61 4.72 7.83
CA GLY A 129 10.91 5.15 7.33
C GLY A 129 11.35 4.39 6.05
N TYR A 130 10.86 3.17 5.87
CA TYR A 130 11.12 2.34 4.70
C TYR A 130 10.15 2.56 3.51
N TRP A 131 9.31 3.61 3.53
CA TRP A 131 8.28 3.83 2.51
C TRP A 131 8.81 3.85 1.07
N LEU A 132 10.06 4.30 0.87
CA LEU A 132 10.71 4.25 -0.44
C LEU A 132 10.96 2.82 -0.88
N ILE A 133 11.47 1.95 0.02
CA ILE A 133 11.73 0.54 -0.27
C ILE A 133 10.41 -0.18 -0.54
N ALA A 134 9.38 0.08 0.29
CA ALA A 134 8.05 -0.49 0.10
C ALA A 134 7.42 -0.08 -1.24
N LYS A 135 7.70 1.14 -1.72
CA LYS A 135 7.23 1.66 -3.00
C LYS A 135 8.04 1.13 -4.18
N PHE A 136 9.33 0.81 -3.97
CA PHE A 136 10.23 0.45 -5.05
C PHE A 136 9.99 -0.99 -5.49
N ARG A 137 9.54 -1.18 -6.72
CA ARG A 137 9.39 -2.50 -7.31
C ARG A 137 10.60 -2.82 -8.15
N PHE A 138 11.50 -3.64 -7.61
CA PHE A 138 12.76 -4.05 -8.25
C PHE A 138 12.55 -4.65 -9.64
N TYR A 139 11.41 -5.28 -9.93
CA TYR A 139 11.15 -5.85 -11.24
C TYR A 139 11.02 -4.79 -12.34
N GLY A 140 10.50 -3.58 -12.03
CA GLY A 140 10.45 -2.48 -12.99
C GLY A 140 11.85 -2.01 -13.42
N LEU A 141 12.76 -1.88 -12.45
CA LEU A 141 14.16 -1.54 -12.73
C LEU A 141 14.84 -2.63 -13.55
N LEU A 142 14.62 -3.89 -13.21
CA LEU A 142 15.19 -5.02 -13.93
C LEU A 142 14.67 -5.09 -15.37
N MET A 143 13.37 -4.83 -15.59
CA MET A 143 12.80 -4.76 -16.95
C MET A 143 13.49 -3.69 -17.78
N ILE A 144 13.73 -2.50 -17.22
CA ILE A 144 14.45 -1.43 -17.90
C ILE A 144 15.88 -1.86 -18.23
N LEU A 145 16.58 -2.49 -17.29
CA LEU A 145 17.94 -3.01 -17.51
C LEU A 145 17.98 -4.11 -18.56
N CYS A 146 17.03 -5.05 -18.55
CA CYS A 146 16.92 -6.08 -19.59
C CYS A 146 16.62 -5.48 -20.96
N PHE A 147 15.75 -4.45 -21.02
CA PHE A 147 15.44 -3.77 -22.28
C PHE A 147 16.67 -3.03 -22.82
N ILE A 148 17.42 -2.32 -21.97
CA ILE A 148 18.68 -1.65 -22.35
C ILE A 148 19.69 -2.67 -22.85
N ALA A 149 19.88 -3.79 -22.15
CA ALA A 149 20.80 -4.84 -22.55
C ALA A 149 20.41 -5.47 -23.89
N ALA A 150 19.12 -5.72 -24.11
CA ALA A 150 18.60 -6.26 -25.38
C ALA A 150 18.81 -5.28 -26.54
N THR A 151 18.53 -3.99 -26.34
CA THR A 151 18.74 -2.96 -27.38
C THR A 151 20.23 -2.77 -27.69
N TYR A 152 21.08 -2.78 -26.66
CA TYR A 152 22.54 -2.72 -26.86
C TYR A 152 23.05 -3.95 -27.63
N PHE A 153 22.59 -5.14 -27.30
CA PHE A 153 22.97 -6.36 -28.01
C PHE A 153 22.53 -6.35 -29.47
N LEU A 154 21.31 -5.88 -29.77
CA LEU A 154 20.81 -5.73 -31.13
C LEU A 154 21.62 -4.69 -31.93
N ALA A 155 21.93 -3.54 -31.31
CA ALA A 155 22.74 -2.48 -31.95
C ALA A 155 24.17 -2.97 -32.21
N TYR A 156 24.81 -3.64 -31.23
CA TYR A 156 26.17 -4.19 -31.41
C TYR A 156 26.22 -5.20 -32.53
N ARG A 157 25.20 -6.01 -32.70
CA ARG A 157 25.14 -7.01 -33.78
C ARG A 157 24.84 -6.44 -35.17
N SER A 158 24.11 -5.34 -35.22
CA SER A 158 23.85 -4.63 -36.52
C SER A 158 25.10 -4.00 -37.12
N THR A 159 26.14 -3.79 -36.30
CA THR A 159 27.43 -3.23 -36.78
C THR A 159 28.41 -4.31 -37.28
N GLN A 160 28.12 -5.60 -37.10
CA GLN A 160 28.98 -6.66 -37.63
C GLN A 160 28.44 -7.21 -38.94
N PRO A 161 29.23 -7.15 -40.06
CA PRO A 161 28.85 -7.74 -41.35
C PRO A 161 28.99 -9.27 -41.26
N SER A 162 27.96 -9.97 -41.00
CA SER A 162 27.97 -11.44 -40.99
C SER A 162 26.66 -12.00 -41.52
N ASN A 163 26.80 -13.02 -42.37
CA ASN A 163 25.74 -13.87 -42.91
C ASN A 163 25.03 -14.67 -41.81
N THR A 164 24.60 -14.02 -40.75
CA THR A 164 23.86 -14.68 -39.66
C THR A 164 22.44 -14.97 -40.13
N ASN A 165 22.11 -16.26 -40.18
CA ASN A 165 20.77 -16.74 -40.50
C ASN A 165 19.70 -15.99 -39.67
N ILE A 166 18.74 -15.36 -40.31
CA ILE A 166 17.60 -14.67 -39.72
C ILE A 166 16.90 -15.58 -38.69
N LEU A 167 16.89 -16.89 -38.94
CA LEU A 167 16.36 -17.90 -38.03
C LEU A 167 17.08 -17.92 -36.68
N LEU A 168 18.40 -17.74 -36.68
CA LEU A 168 19.23 -17.73 -35.46
C LEU A 168 18.98 -16.45 -34.62
N MET A 169 18.71 -15.33 -35.29
CA MET A 169 18.32 -14.07 -34.62
C MET A 169 16.93 -14.18 -33.98
N LEU A 170 15.98 -14.79 -34.67
CA LEU A 170 14.64 -15.01 -34.16
C LEU A 170 14.65 -15.95 -32.92
N THR A 171 15.42 -17.03 -32.99
CA THR A 171 15.53 -17.97 -31.85
C THR A 171 16.15 -17.32 -30.63
N PHE A 172 17.23 -16.54 -30.75
CA PHE A 172 17.80 -15.81 -29.60
C PHE A 172 16.88 -14.72 -29.07
N GLY A 173 16.11 -14.05 -29.95
CA GLY A 173 15.07 -13.10 -29.53
C GLY A 173 13.99 -13.77 -28.68
N ILE A 174 13.46 -14.90 -29.14
CA ILE A 174 12.44 -15.67 -28.40
C ILE A 174 12.98 -16.17 -27.06
N ILE A 175 14.20 -16.74 -27.03
CA ILE A 175 14.86 -17.19 -25.80
C ILE A 175 15.04 -16.02 -24.82
N GLY A 176 15.47 -14.86 -25.28
CA GLY A 176 15.64 -13.66 -24.47
C GLY A 176 14.31 -13.19 -23.84
N VAL A 177 13.23 -13.22 -24.60
CA VAL A 177 11.89 -12.90 -24.12
C VAL A 177 11.42 -13.90 -23.05
N VAL A 178 11.57 -15.21 -23.30
CA VAL A 178 11.18 -16.26 -22.34
C VAL A 178 11.96 -16.16 -21.03
N ILE A 179 13.28 -15.94 -21.11
CA ILE A 179 14.14 -15.73 -19.93
C ILE A 179 13.69 -14.47 -19.15
N SER A 180 13.37 -13.38 -19.84
CA SER A 180 12.90 -12.15 -19.23
C SER A 180 11.57 -12.36 -18.48
N PHE A 181 10.62 -13.05 -19.07
CA PHE A 181 9.35 -13.39 -18.40
C PHE A 181 9.56 -14.33 -17.20
N GLY A 182 10.45 -15.31 -17.31
CA GLY A 182 10.81 -16.21 -16.23
C GLY A 182 11.44 -15.43 -15.04
N LEU A 183 12.38 -14.55 -15.31
CA LEU A 183 13.01 -13.68 -14.32
C LEU A 183 11.98 -12.78 -13.63
N ILE A 184 11.05 -12.17 -14.39
CA ILE A 184 9.98 -11.35 -13.84
C ILE A 184 9.11 -12.18 -12.88
N ALA A 185 8.73 -13.40 -13.26
CA ALA A 185 7.92 -14.29 -12.42
C ALA A 185 8.64 -14.64 -11.10
N VAL A 186 9.94 -14.96 -11.17
CA VAL A 186 10.78 -15.26 -9.99
C VAL A 186 10.88 -14.04 -9.08
N ILE A 187 11.17 -12.87 -9.63
CA ILE A 187 11.29 -11.64 -8.84
C ILE A 187 9.96 -11.24 -8.22
N LYS A 188 8.86 -11.40 -8.96
CA LYS A 188 7.51 -11.19 -8.42
C LYS A 188 7.21 -12.13 -7.26
N ALA A 189 7.67 -13.37 -7.33
CA ALA A 189 7.51 -14.34 -6.25
C ALA A 189 8.36 -13.99 -5.01
N ILE A 190 9.59 -13.49 -5.23
CA ILE A 190 10.48 -13.01 -4.15
C ILE A 190 9.92 -11.73 -3.52
N ASP A 191 9.49 -10.77 -4.33
CA ASP A 191 8.87 -9.51 -3.88
C ASP A 191 7.65 -9.81 -2.99
N ARG A 192 6.78 -10.72 -3.43
CA ARG A 192 5.59 -11.11 -2.69
C ARG A 192 5.90 -11.84 -1.38
N ARG A 193 6.89 -12.74 -1.37
CA ARG A 193 7.19 -13.57 -0.19
C ARG A 193 8.08 -12.91 0.83
N PHE A 194 8.99 -12.07 0.38
CA PHE A 194 10.03 -11.48 1.21
C PHE A 194 9.84 -9.99 1.46
N LEU A 195 9.76 -9.17 0.39
CA LEU A 195 9.68 -7.72 0.55
C LEU A 195 8.38 -7.27 1.20
N GLN A 196 7.25 -7.88 0.84
CA GLN A 196 5.97 -7.53 1.47
C GLN A 196 5.87 -7.99 2.92
N ARG A 197 6.60 -9.05 3.31
CA ARG A 197 6.69 -9.45 4.72
C ARG A 197 7.60 -8.53 5.51
N CYS A 198 8.76 -8.16 4.98
CA CYS A 198 9.73 -7.30 5.66
C CYS A 198 9.34 -5.81 5.63
N PHE A 199 8.68 -5.36 4.55
CA PHE A 199 8.36 -3.95 4.31
C PHE A 199 6.91 -3.80 3.84
N PRO A 200 5.92 -4.13 4.66
CA PRO A 200 4.51 -4.04 4.27
C PRO A 200 4.11 -2.58 4.01
N PRO A 201 3.19 -2.32 3.07
CA PRO A 201 2.66 -0.99 2.83
C PRO A 201 1.90 -0.43 4.03
N ILE A 202 1.27 -1.32 4.79
CA ILE A 202 0.62 -1.02 6.07
C ILE A 202 1.06 -2.10 7.06
N ALA A 203 1.66 -1.66 8.16
CA ALA A 203 2.01 -2.51 9.27
C ALA A 203 1.07 -2.21 10.45
N PHE A 204 0.27 -3.19 10.84
CA PHE A 204 -0.52 -3.15 12.07
C PHE A 204 0.29 -3.81 13.18
N VAL A 205 0.88 -2.98 14.06
CA VAL A 205 1.72 -3.42 15.18
C VAL A 205 0.90 -3.40 16.46
N CYS A 206 -0.13 -4.24 16.52
CA CYS A 206 -1.01 -4.38 17.68
C CYS A 206 -1.33 -5.87 17.93
N GLY A 207 -1.76 -6.19 19.16
CA GLY A 207 -2.05 -7.56 19.59
C GLY A 207 -0.80 -8.38 19.92
N GLU A 208 -0.99 -9.70 20.05
CA GLU A 208 0.09 -10.63 20.37
C GLU A 208 1.14 -10.78 19.25
N GLY A 209 0.83 -10.31 18.03
CA GLY A 209 1.74 -10.31 16.88
C GLY A 209 2.88 -9.27 16.94
N LYS A 210 3.10 -8.57 18.05
CA LYS A 210 4.15 -7.53 18.23
C LYS A 210 5.58 -8.00 17.99
N THR A 211 5.82 -9.31 17.88
CA THR A 211 7.16 -9.92 17.78
C THR A 211 7.60 -10.28 16.36
N GLN A 212 6.90 -9.84 15.31
CA GLN A 212 7.15 -10.26 13.93
C GLN A 212 7.97 -9.29 13.07
N PHE A 213 8.73 -8.38 13.69
CA PHE A 213 9.69 -7.53 12.97
C PHE A 213 11.09 -7.69 13.56
#